data_5a150b1bbc09d014ece8856bf5fa3de7
#
_entry.id   5a150b1bbc09d014ece8856bf5fa3de7
#
_cell.length_a   1.000
_cell.length_b   1.000
_cell.length_c   1.000
_cell.angle_alpha   90.00
_cell.angle_beta   90.00
_cell.angle_gamma   90.00
#
_symmetry.space_group_name_H-M   'P 1'
#
loop_
_entity.id
_entity.type
_entity.pdbx_description
1 polymer ?
#
loop_
_entity_poly.entity_id
_entity_poly.type
_entity_poly.pdbx_seq_one_letter_code
_entity_poly.pdbx_strand_id
1 'polypeptide(L)'
;MLRIGILGGGQLGRMLLQSSVNYQVETFVLESGKNPPAAKICNHFIEGDIKDFGTVYKFGKQVDVLTIEIENVNLEALFKLEQEGLKIYPRPSALKIIKDKGLQKEFYKHHHIPTAGYYLIQRKYELNSYLNFLPLAQKLRNGGYDGKGVELLHKEEDFSKAFDAPCVLEKLVDIDKEISVIVAKNENGETAVYPPVEMVFDPRYNLVDYLFSPAELTEEQILLSQQIAVDVMNALDSPGIFAVEMFLDKHGNILVNETAPRAHNSGHQSIEGNRSSQYEMQMRVLQNLPLGDTSSIRPSLMLNLIGEPNYSGVVKYEGLEEVEKMKDVFVHIYGKEETKPGRKMGHVTILGDSKAELLEKADAIKKKLKVVS
;
A
#
# COMPACT_ATOMS: atom_id res chain seq x y z
N MET A 1 10.87 -24.88 -12.79
CA MET A 1 9.89 -24.13 -11.96
C MET A 1 10.43 -22.72 -11.81
N LEU A 2 9.62 -21.69 -12.01
CA LEU A 2 10.06 -20.30 -11.88
C LEU A 2 10.34 -19.99 -10.40
N ARG A 3 11.51 -19.43 -10.09
CA ARG A 3 11.92 -19.04 -8.75
C ARG A 3 11.61 -17.56 -8.53
N ILE A 4 10.68 -17.29 -7.59
CA ILE A 4 10.24 -15.94 -7.28
C ILE A 4 10.83 -15.52 -5.93
N GLY A 5 11.61 -14.43 -5.94
CA GLY A 5 12.15 -13.79 -4.73
C GLY A 5 11.25 -12.66 -4.25
N ILE A 6 11.07 -12.56 -2.94
CA ILE A 6 10.31 -11.50 -2.27
C ILE A 6 11.22 -10.86 -1.21
N LEU A 7 11.47 -9.56 -1.33
CA LEU A 7 12.13 -8.76 -0.29
C LEU A 7 11.10 -8.20 0.67
N GLY A 8 11.16 -8.68 1.89
CA GLY A 8 10.17 -8.44 2.94
C GLY A 8 9.30 -9.67 3.19
N GLY A 9 9.04 -9.93 4.48
CA GLY A 9 8.32 -11.12 4.93
C GLY A 9 7.10 -10.81 5.81
N GLY A 10 6.54 -9.61 5.70
CA GLY A 10 5.38 -9.16 6.45
C GLY A 10 4.05 -9.70 5.91
N GLN A 11 2.96 -8.99 6.20
CA GLN A 11 1.61 -9.43 5.81
C GLN A 11 1.37 -9.44 4.31
N LEU A 12 1.97 -8.49 3.55
CA LEU A 12 1.77 -8.43 2.10
C LEU A 12 2.48 -9.60 1.42
N GLY A 13 3.72 -9.91 1.85
CA GLY A 13 4.45 -11.09 1.41
C GLY A 13 3.70 -12.39 1.75
N ARG A 14 3.11 -12.49 2.96
CA ARG A 14 2.26 -13.63 3.34
C ARG A 14 1.06 -13.81 2.41
N MET A 15 0.31 -12.74 2.13
CA MET A 15 -0.87 -12.83 1.25
C MET A 15 -0.48 -13.08 -0.21
N LEU A 16 0.67 -12.58 -0.68
CA LEU A 16 1.21 -12.92 -2.00
C LEU A 16 1.53 -14.41 -2.09
N LEU A 17 2.15 -14.98 -1.05
CA LEU A 17 2.46 -16.42 -0.98
C LEU A 17 1.19 -17.28 -0.93
N GLN A 18 0.11 -16.83 -0.27
CA GLN A 18 -1.17 -17.53 -0.31
C GLN A 18 -1.72 -17.62 -1.74
N SER A 19 -1.58 -16.57 -2.56
CA SER A 19 -1.92 -16.62 -3.98
C SER A 19 -0.97 -17.50 -4.79
N SER A 20 0.29 -17.64 -4.40
CA SER A 20 1.29 -18.40 -5.14
C SER A 20 1.00 -19.90 -5.20
N VAL A 21 0.24 -20.44 -4.24
CA VAL A 21 -0.09 -21.88 -4.18
C VAL A 21 -0.92 -22.38 -5.39
N ASN A 22 -1.56 -21.46 -6.12
CA ASN A 22 -2.31 -21.78 -7.34
C ASN A 22 -1.41 -21.88 -8.58
N TYR A 23 -0.10 -21.63 -8.45
CA TYR A 23 0.84 -21.59 -9.55
C TYR A 23 2.00 -22.58 -9.33
N GLN A 24 2.60 -23.04 -10.43
CA GLN A 24 3.77 -23.90 -10.37
C GLN A 24 5.05 -23.06 -10.25
N VAL A 25 5.25 -22.46 -9.09
CA VAL A 25 6.39 -21.59 -8.76
C VAL A 25 7.11 -22.04 -7.50
N GLU A 26 8.34 -21.64 -7.34
CA GLU A 26 9.13 -21.82 -6.11
C GLU A 26 9.41 -20.45 -5.49
N THR A 27 9.06 -20.28 -4.22
CA THR A 27 9.07 -18.98 -3.57
C THR A 27 10.20 -18.86 -2.54
N PHE A 28 10.92 -17.75 -2.62
CA PHE A 28 12.02 -17.36 -1.74
C PHE A 28 11.67 -16.06 -1.04
N VAL A 29 11.88 -15.99 0.26
CA VAL A 29 11.64 -14.76 1.05
C VAL A 29 12.91 -14.38 1.79
N LEU A 30 13.32 -13.13 1.67
CA LEU A 30 14.37 -12.51 2.46
C LEU A 30 13.76 -11.51 3.43
N GLU A 31 13.96 -11.70 4.74
CA GLU A 31 13.52 -10.78 5.79
C GLU A 31 14.39 -10.94 7.03
N SER A 32 14.47 -9.86 7.83
CA SER A 32 15.11 -9.88 9.14
C SER A 32 14.24 -10.57 10.19
N GLY A 33 14.87 -11.27 11.13
CA GLY A 33 14.18 -12.01 12.21
C GLY A 33 13.70 -13.40 11.81
N LYS A 34 13.49 -14.24 12.81
CA LYS A 34 13.30 -15.69 12.63
C LYS A 34 11.89 -16.09 12.17
N ASN A 35 10.85 -15.34 12.55
CA ASN A 35 9.46 -15.72 12.38
C ASN A 35 8.59 -14.61 11.77
N PRO A 36 8.96 -13.98 10.63
CA PRO A 36 8.06 -13.07 9.97
C PRO A 36 6.84 -13.83 9.39
N PRO A 37 5.69 -13.16 9.18
CA PRO A 37 4.45 -13.77 8.69
C PRO A 37 4.58 -14.67 7.47
N ALA A 38 5.48 -14.35 6.55
CA ALA A 38 5.71 -15.10 5.31
C ALA A 38 6.60 -16.35 5.51
N ALA A 39 7.45 -16.38 6.53
CA ALA A 39 8.46 -17.44 6.70
C ALA A 39 7.85 -18.86 6.83
N LYS A 40 6.62 -18.96 7.38
CA LYS A 40 5.96 -20.25 7.61
C LYS A 40 5.29 -20.84 6.37
N ILE A 41 5.20 -20.09 5.26
CA ILE A 41 4.44 -20.47 4.08
C ILE A 41 5.21 -20.33 2.75
N CYS A 42 6.43 -19.79 2.76
CA CYS A 42 7.32 -19.81 1.60
C CYS A 42 8.05 -21.17 1.49
N ASN A 43 8.56 -21.48 0.28
CA ASN A 43 9.39 -22.68 0.09
C ASN A 43 10.76 -22.51 0.75
N HIS A 44 11.36 -21.30 0.61
CA HIS A 44 12.68 -20.99 1.16
C HIS A 44 12.66 -19.67 1.90
N PHE A 45 12.94 -19.69 3.19
CA PHE A 45 13.12 -18.51 3.98
C PHE A 45 14.61 -18.27 4.25
N ILE A 46 15.07 -17.05 3.94
CA ILE A 46 16.44 -16.61 4.18
C ILE A 46 16.38 -15.46 5.20
N GLU A 47 16.98 -15.66 6.38
CA GLU A 47 17.11 -14.60 7.38
C GLU A 47 18.24 -13.64 6.96
N GLY A 48 17.92 -12.33 6.83
CA GLY A 48 18.90 -11.33 6.47
C GLY A 48 18.30 -9.93 6.34
N ASP A 49 19.17 -8.92 6.30
CA ASP A 49 18.75 -7.53 6.18
C ASP A 49 18.52 -7.16 4.72
N ILE A 50 17.28 -6.80 4.39
CA ILE A 50 16.88 -6.32 3.04
C ILE A 50 17.50 -4.96 2.68
N LYS A 51 18.17 -4.29 3.61
CA LYS A 51 18.89 -3.02 3.39
C LYS A 51 20.38 -3.23 3.14
N ASP A 52 20.91 -4.42 3.43
CA ASP A 52 22.30 -4.75 3.18
C ASP A 52 22.52 -5.14 1.72
N PHE A 53 23.47 -4.46 1.05
CA PHE A 53 23.80 -4.73 -0.36
C PHE A 53 24.19 -6.18 -0.60
N GLY A 54 25.10 -6.71 0.22
CA GLY A 54 25.65 -8.06 0.02
C GLY A 54 24.61 -9.15 0.18
N THR A 55 23.71 -8.98 1.16
CA THR A 55 22.61 -9.90 1.45
C THR A 55 21.59 -9.91 0.32
N VAL A 56 21.13 -8.73 -0.11
CA VAL A 56 20.14 -8.60 -1.21
C VAL A 56 20.72 -9.09 -2.53
N TYR A 57 21.99 -8.77 -2.81
CA TYR A 57 22.66 -9.22 -4.04
C TYR A 57 22.78 -10.76 -4.08
N LYS A 58 23.26 -11.40 -2.99
CA LYS A 58 23.37 -12.86 -2.90
C LYS A 58 21.99 -13.54 -3.02
N PHE A 59 20.96 -12.95 -2.42
CA PHE A 59 19.59 -13.44 -2.52
C PHE A 59 19.08 -13.37 -3.96
N GLY A 60 19.25 -12.24 -4.64
CA GLY A 60 18.80 -12.05 -6.02
C GLY A 60 19.45 -13.04 -7.02
N LYS A 61 20.68 -13.51 -6.74
CA LYS A 61 21.34 -14.54 -7.57
C LYS A 61 20.71 -15.94 -7.47
N GLN A 62 19.77 -16.17 -6.56
CA GLN A 62 19.11 -17.46 -6.37
C GLN A 62 17.76 -17.57 -7.09
N VAL A 63 17.24 -16.46 -7.62
CA VAL A 63 15.88 -16.37 -8.16
C VAL A 63 15.87 -15.92 -9.61
N ASP A 64 14.76 -16.13 -10.30
CA ASP A 64 14.58 -15.77 -11.72
C ASP A 64 13.84 -14.45 -11.88
N VAL A 65 13.01 -14.10 -10.89
CA VAL A 65 12.32 -12.81 -10.79
C VAL A 65 12.27 -12.35 -9.34
N LEU A 66 12.40 -11.05 -9.10
CA LEU A 66 12.42 -10.46 -7.78
C LEU A 66 11.31 -9.41 -7.63
N THR A 67 10.64 -9.41 -6.49
CA THR A 67 9.68 -8.37 -6.11
C THR A 67 9.91 -7.92 -4.67
N ILE A 68 9.19 -6.86 -4.28
CA ILE A 68 9.24 -6.30 -2.94
C ILE A 68 7.87 -6.40 -2.26
N GLU A 69 7.86 -6.50 -0.94
CA GLU A 69 6.66 -6.28 -0.12
C GLU A 69 6.72 -4.94 0.64
N ILE A 70 7.91 -4.34 0.72
CA ILE A 70 8.17 -3.07 1.38
C ILE A 70 9.19 -2.26 0.59
N GLU A 71 9.06 -0.94 0.57
CA GLU A 71 9.91 -0.04 -0.23
C GLU A 71 11.32 0.12 0.34
N ASN A 72 11.50 -0.12 1.65
CA ASN A 72 12.76 0.14 2.34
C ASN A 72 13.80 -0.97 2.15
N VAL A 73 14.17 -1.20 0.90
CA VAL A 73 15.17 -2.18 0.44
C VAL A 73 16.41 -1.50 -0.12
N ASN A 74 17.50 -2.27 -0.29
CA ASN A 74 18.75 -1.76 -0.88
C ASN A 74 18.61 -1.58 -2.38
N LEU A 75 18.51 -0.33 -2.83
CA LEU A 75 18.36 0.02 -4.25
C LEU A 75 19.60 -0.27 -5.08
N GLU A 76 20.80 -0.08 -4.53
CA GLU A 76 22.06 -0.31 -5.26
C GLU A 76 22.20 -1.78 -5.66
N ALA A 77 21.84 -2.69 -4.75
CA ALA A 77 21.82 -4.12 -5.05
C ALA A 77 20.79 -4.46 -6.14
N LEU A 78 19.61 -3.83 -6.10
CA LEU A 78 18.57 -4.03 -7.12
C LEU A 78 19.03 -3.53 -8.50
N PHE A 79 19.61 -2.33 -8.59
CA PHE A 79 20.16 -1.83 -9.85
C PHE A 79 21.27 -2.74 -10.39
N LYS A 80 22.16 -3.25 -9.53
CA LYS A 80 23.21 -4.17 -9.93
C LYS A 80 22.66 -5.48 -10.48
N LEU A 81 21.66 -6.05 -9.81
CA LEU A 81 21.00 -7.29 -10.24
C LEU A 81 20.26 -7.10 -11.58
N GLU A 82 19.54 -5.97 -11.75
CA GLU A 82 18.86 -5.63 -13.01
C GLU A 82 19.86 -5.50 -14.17
N GLN A 83 21.00 -4.82 -13.95
CA GLN A 83 22.08 -4.71 -14.93
C GLN A 83 22.67 -6.09 -15.33
N GLU A 84 22.61 -7.05 -14.43
CA GLU A 84 23.05 -8.44 -14.68
C GLU A 84 21.93 -9.33 -15.26
N GLY A 85 20.77 -8.75 -15.59
CA GLY A 85 19.67 -9.40 -16.30
C GLY A 85 18.59 -10.01 -15.40
N LEU A 86 18.63 -9.81 -14.07
CA LEU A 86 17.54 -10.25 -13.21
C LEU A 86 16.29 -9.39 -13.46
N LYS A 87 15.15 -10.05 -13.65
CA LYS A 87 13.85 -9.38 -13.74
C LYS A 87 13.42 -8.91 -12.33
N ILE A 88 13.15 -7.61 -12.19
CA ILE A 88 12.75 -7.00 -10.91
C ILE A 88 11.49 -6.17 -11.15
N TYR A 89 10.41 -6.50 -10.42
CA TYR A 89 9.14 -5.82 -10.54
C TYR A 89 8.63 -5.38 -9.17
N PRO A 90 8.46 -4.05 -8.92
CA PRO A 90 8.72 -2.96 -9.86
C PRO A 90 10.20 -2.76 -10.14
N ARG A 91 10.53 -2.13 -11.30
CA ARG A 91 11.91 -1.79 -11.66
C ARG A 91 12.55 -0.90 -10.59
N PRO A 92 13.86 -1.03 -10.34
CA PRO A 92 14.58 -0.20 -9.37
C PRO A 92 14.46 1.31 -9.63
N SER A 93 14.33 1.71 -10.91
CA SER A 93 14.12 3.11 -11.32
C SER A 93 12.80 3.68 -10.79
N ALA A 94 11.71 2.93 -10.94
CA ALA A 94 10.41 3.31 -10.39
C ALA A 94 10.43 3.37 -8.85
N LEU A 95 11.05 2.37 -8.23
CA LEU A 95 11.20 2.32 -6.78
C LEU A 95 12.01 3.50 -6.22
N LYS A 96 13.07 3.93 -6.93
CA LYS A 96 13.87 5.12 -6.57
C LYS A 96 13.02 6.39 -6.53
N ILE A 97 12.12 6.58 -7.50
CA ILE A 97 11.20 7.73 -7.54
C ILE A 97 10.23 7.66 -6.36
N ILE A 98 9.62 6.51 -6.14
CA ILE A 98 8.55 6.34 -5.14
C ILE A 98 9.08 6.43 -3.70
N LYS A 99 10.30 5.99 -3.43
CA LYS A 99 10.90 6.06 -2.08
C LYS A 99 11.11 7.47 -1.55
N ASP A 100 11.21 8.47 -2.41
CA ASP A 100 11.43 9.87 -2.06
C ASP A 100 10.22 10.71 -2.49
N LYS A 101 9.43 11.19 -1.52
CA LYS A 101 8.23 11.99 -1.80
C LYS A 101 8.52 13.27 -2.61
N GLY A 102 9.73 13.84 -2.48
CA GLY A 102 10.15 14.98 -3.29
C GLY A 102 10.36 14.58 -4.75
N LEU A 103 11.07 13.47 -5.01
CA LEU A 103 11.22 12.95 -6.37
C LEU A 103 9.88 12.53 -6.96
N GLN A 104 8.99 11.99 -6.15
CA GLN A 104 7.64 11.60 -6.56
C GLN A 104 6.81 12.81 -7.00
N LYS A 105 6.88 13.94 -6.28
CA LYS A 105 6.19 15.20 -6.68
C LYS A 105 6.79 15.81 -7.94
N GLU A 106 8.11 15.86 -8.06
CA GLU A 106 8.78 16.33 -9.30
C GLU A 106 8.42 15.43 -10.50
N PHE A 107 8.34 14.14 -10.30
CA PHE A 107 7.90 13.17 -11.29
C PHE A 107 6.46 13.44 -11.76
N TYR A 108 5.51 13.64 -10.85
CA TYR A 108 4.13 13.97 -11.21
C TYR A 108 4.05 15.27 -12.00
N LYS A 109 4.77 16.30 -11.56
CA LYS A 109 4.85 17.58 -12.27
C LYS A 109 5.42 17.43 -13.68
N HIS A 110 6.50 16.67 -13.82
CA HIS A 110 7.17 16.44 -15.12
C HIS A 110 6.26 15.73 -16.13
N HIS A 111 5.45 14.81 -15.64
CA HIS A 111 4.53 14.02 -16.46
C HIS A 111 3.10 14.58 -16.51
N HIS A 112 2.89 15.82 -16.03
CA HIS A 112 1.58 16.49 -16.01
C HIS A 112 0.49 15.71 -15.25
N ILE A 113 0.88 14.89 -14.28
CA ILE A 113 -0.02 14.15 -13.40
C ILE A 113 -0.54 15.12 -12.33
N PRO A 114 -1.88 15.26 -12.15
CA PRO A 114 -2.44 16.20 -11.19
C PRO A 114 -2.07 15.84 -9.76
N THR A 115 -1.50 16.79 -9.02
CA THR A 115 -1.14 16.65 -7.59
C THR A 115 -1.27 17.99 -6.89
N ALA A 116 -1.37 17.98 -5.55
CA ALA A 116 -1.40 19.21 -4.77
C ALA A 116 -0.18 20.10 -5.03
N GLY A 117 -0.37 21.41 -5.04
CA GLY A 117 0.76 22.36 -5.16
C GLY A 117 1.76 22.14 -4.03
N TYR A 118 3.05 22.16 -4.32
CA TYR A 118 4.07 21.79 -3.36
C TYR A 118 5.34 22.65 -3.48
N TYR A 119 6.13 22.63 -2.41
CA TYR A 119 7.47 23.19 -2.33
C TYR A 119 8.41 22.17 -1.69
N LEU A 120 9.70 22.22 -2.03
CA LEU A 120 10.73 21.38 -1.43
C LEU A 120 11.60 22.23 -0.51
N ILE A 121 11.79 21.79 0.72
CA ILE A 121 12.71 22.41 1.69
C ILE A 121 13.73 21.40 2.17
N GLN A 122 14.91 21.89 2.54
CA GLN A 122 16.00 21.07 3.10
C GLN A 122 16.04 21.14 4.62
N ARG A 123 15.62 22.27 5.19
CA ARG A 123 15.71 22.58 6.61
C ARG A 123 14.48 23.33 7.11
N LYS A 124 14.17 23.16 8.38
CA LYS A 124 13.03 23.77 9.06
C LYS A 124 13.00 25.31 8.96
N TYR A 125 14.15 25.99 9.04
CA TYR A 125 14.21 27.46 9.00
C TYR A 125 13.67 28.05 7.69
N GLU A 126 13.65 27.27 6.60
CA GLU A 126 13.12 27.70 5.30
C GLU A 126 11.59 27.92 5.34
N LEU A 127 10.89 27.34 6.33
CA LEU A 127 9.44 27.52 6.53
C LEU A 127 9.04 28.99 6.62
N ASN A 128 9.91 29.86 7.15
CA ASN A 128 9.65 31.30 7.26
C ASN A 128 9.37 31.96 5.90
N SER A 129 9.90 31.41 4.81
CA SER A 129 9.65 31.90 3.44
C SER A 129 8.26 31.49 2.91
N TYR A 130 7.55 30.62 3.62
CA TYR A 130 6.27 30.05 3.19
C TYR A 130 5.09 30.43 4.10
N LEU A 131 5.26 31.40 5.00
CA LEU A 131 4.21 31.88 5.92
C LEU A 131 2.92 32.29 5.17
N ASN A 132 3.05 32.95 4.03
CA ASN A 132 1.90 33.41 3.24
C ASN A 132 1.18 32.28 2.49
N PHE A 133 1.67 31.04 2.56
CA PHE A 133 1.08 29.87 1.91
C PHE A 133 0.37 28.91 2.88
N LEU A 134 0.42 29.24 4.18
CA LEU A 134 -0.31 28.47 5.19
C LEU A 134 -1.83 28.47 4.91
N PRO A 135 -2.54 27.36 5.18
CA PRO A 135 -2.04 26.13 5.82
C PRO A 135 -1.32 25.16 4.86
N LEU A 136 -0.35 24.42 5.38
CA LEU A 136 0.47 23.46 4.63
C LEU A 136 0.54 22.10 5.36
N ALA A 137 0.71 21.02 4.60
CA ALA A 137 1.14 19.73 5.11
C ALA A 137 2.64 19.57 4.87
N GLN A 138 3.43 19.43 5.93
CA GLN A 138 4.84 19.09 5.85
C GLN A 138 4.99 17.56 5.89
N LYS A 139 5.63 16.98 4.86
CA LYS A 139 5.86 15.54 4.74
C LYS A 139 7.36 15.26 4.64
N LEU A 140 7.88 14.36 5.46
CA LEU A 140 9.26 13.89 5.32
C LEU A 140 9.44 13.26 3.94
N ARG A 141 10.54 13.58 3.24
CA ARG A 141 10.83 12.99 1.93
C ARG A 141 11.05 11.48 2.02
N ASN A 142 11.72 11.02 3.07
CA ASN A 142 12.04 9.62 3.28
C ASN A 142 11.59 9.16 4.66
N GLY A 143 11.21 7.88 4.79
CA GLY A 143 10.98 7.23 6.10
C GLY A 143 9.61 7.48 6.73
N GLY A 144 8.71 8.25 6.12
CA GLY A 144 7.32 8.39 6.57
C GLY A 144 6.46 7.21 6.10
N TYR A 145 5.65 6.64 6.98
CA TYR A 145 4.67 5.59 6.69
C TYR A 145 3.52 5.64 7.70
N ASP A 146 2.34 5.17 7.31
CA ASP A 146 1.17 5.10 8.18
C ASP A 146 0.90 6.42 8.95
N GLY A 147 0.92 7.56 8.25
CA GLY A 147 0.71 8.90 8.84
C GLY A 147 1.90 9.44 9.66
N LYS A 148 2.92 8.64 9.93
CA LYS A 148 4.16 9.13 10.56
C LYS A 148 4.99 9.90 9.55
N GLY A 149 5.53 11.04 9.98
CA GLY A 149 6.30 11.93 9.10
C GLY A 149 5.43 12.92 8.31
N VAL A 150 4.21 13.19 8.79
CA VAL A 150 3.33 14.26 8.31
C VAL A 150 2.99 15.18 9.47
N GLU A 151 3.16 16.49 9.29
CA GLU A 151 2.74 17.54 10.22
C GLU A 151 1.87 18.56 9.49
N LEU A 152 0.74 18.92 10.09
CA LEU A 152 -0.14 19.96 9.58
C LEU A 152 0.24 21.30 10.19
N LEU A 153 0.59 22.26 9.35
CA LEU A 153 1.04 23.59 9.73
C LEU A 153 -0.04 24.61 9.34
N HIS A 154 -0.87 24.99 10.32
CA HIS A 154 -1.96 25.95 10.10
C HIS A 154 -1.52 27.39 10.32
N LYS A 155 -0.54 27.62 11.18
CA LYS A 155 -0.02 28.92 11.61
C LYS A 155 1.45 28.84 11.99
N GLU A 156 2.11 30.00 12.15
CA GLU A 156 3.55 30.08 12.43
C GLU A 156 3.98 29.34 13.69
N GLU A 157 3.13 29.34 14.75
CA GLU A 157 3.45 28.64 16.00
C GLU A 157 3.58 27.12 15.82
N ASP A 158 2.93 26.55 14.79
CA ASP A 158 3.04 25.12 14.48
C ASP A 158 4.43 24.76 13.95
N PHE A 159 5.23 25.73 13.53
CA PHE A 159 6.62 25.48 13.14
C PHE A 159 7.46 24.90 14.27
N SER A 160 7.07 25.09 15.53
CA SER A 160 7.73 24.44 16.66
C SER A 160 7.76 22.91 16.52
N LYS A 161 6.69 22.31 15.96
CA LYS A 161 6.51 20.86 15.76
C LYS A 161 7.10 20.35 14.45
N ALA A 162 7.43 21.26 13.52
CA ALA A 162 7.88 20.92 12.18
C ALA A 162 9.19 20.12 12.18
N PHE A 163 9.35 19.23 11.22
CA PHE A 163 10.56 18.43 11.02
C PHE A 163 11.73 19.30 10.55
N ASP A 164 12.91 19.11 11.11
CA ASP A 164 14.18 19.70 10.62
C ASP A 164 14.92 18.68 9.75
N ALA A 165 14.36 18.42 8.57
CA ALA A 165 14.88 17.47 7.60
C ALA A 165 14.40 17.86 6.19
N PRO A 166 14.92 17.24 5.13
CA PRO A 166 14.37 17.39 3.79
C PRO A 166 12.89 16.99 3.75
N CYS A 167 12.02 17.93 3.33
CA CYS A 167 10.57 17.77 3.33
C CYS A 167 9.93 18.25 2.05
N VAL A 168 8.72 17.77 1.81
CA VAL A 168 7.76 18.35 0.88
C VAL A 168 6.75 19.16 1.71
N LEU A 169 6.52 20.40 1.32
CA LEU A 169 5.43 21.24 1.82
C LEU A 169 4.32 21.21 0.79
N GLU A 170 3.17 20.64 1.12
CA GLU A 170 2.02 20.58 0.22
C GLU A 170 0.93 21.55 0.67
N LYS A 171 0.31 22.24 -0.30
CA LYS A 171 -0.92 23.00 -0.03
C LYS A 171 -1.99 22.03 0.48
N LEU A 172 -2.67 22.41 1.56
CA LEU A 172 -3.78 21.60 2.05
C LEU A 172 -4.89 21.54 1.00
N VAL A 173 -5.33 20.32 0.72
CA VAL A 173 -6.47 20.06 -0.14
C VAL A 173 -7.72 20.05 0.74
N ASP A 174 -8.79 20.72 0.30
CA ASP A 174 -10.11 20.61 0.94
C ASP A 174 -10.76 19.30 0.50
N ILE A 175 -10.40 18.22 1.20
CA ILE A 175 -10.72 16.84 0.82
C ILE A 175 -12.21 16.58 1.05
N ASP A 176 -12.89 16.06 0.02
CA ASP A 176 -14.20 15.44 0.10
C ASP A 176 -14.05 13.94 0.39
N LYS A 177 -13.23 13.25 -0.41
CA LYS A 177 -12.95 11.81 -0.25
C LYS A 177 -11.47 11.49 -0.49
N GLU A 178 -10.99 10.48 0.24
CA GLU A 178 -9.73 9.82 -0.09
C GLU A 178 -10.02 8.55 -0.86
N ILE A 179 -9.43 8.42 -2.04
CA ILE A 179 -9.64 7.28 -2.92
C ILE A 179 -8.33 6.62 -3.29
N SER A 180 -8.39 5.36 -3.68
CA SER A 180 -7.22 4.64 -4.21
C SER A 180 -7.61 3.79 -5.39
N VAL A 181 -6.73 3.72 -6.40
CA VAL A 181 -6.86 2.86 -7.56
C VAL A 181 -5.67 1.92 -7.63
N ILE A 182 -5.93 0.62 -7.66
CA ILE A 182 -4.92 -0.38 -7.95
C ILE A 182 -4.81 -0.54 -9.45
N VAL A 183 -3.57 -0.56 -9.96
CA VAL A 183 -3.27 -0.75 -11.37
C VAL A 183 -2.10 -1.72 -11.52
N ALA A 184 -2.16 -2.60 -12.51
CA ALA A 184 -1.12 -3.57 -12.81
C ALA A 184 -0.69 -3.48 -14.28
N LYS A 185 0.59 -3.75 -14.54
CA LYS A 185 1.18 -3.86 -15.87
C LYS A 185 2.12 -5.06 -15.93
N ASN A 186 1.98 -5.90 -16.94
CA ASN A 186 2.94 -6.97 -17.18
C ASN A 186 4.08 -6.52 -18.13
N GLU A 187 5.06 -7.38 -18.35
CA GLU A 187 6.21 -7.10 -19.21
C GLU A 187 5.81 -6.91 -20.69
N ASN A 188 4.69 -7.51 -21.11
CA ASN A 188 4.14 -7.37 -22.47
C ASN A 188 3.41 -6.04 -22.69
N GLY A 189 3.27 -5.21 -21.63
CA GLY A 189 2.59 -3.91 -21.68
C GLY A 189 1.07 -3.99 -21.49
N GLU A 190 0.51 -5.17 -21.24
CA GLU A 190 -0.89 -5.32 -20.87
C GLU A 190 -1.16 -4.63 -19.52
N THR A 191 -2.26 -3.91 -19.42
CA THR A 191 -2.64 -3.12 -18.25
C THR A 191 -4.00 -3.56 -17.73
N ALA A 192 -4.13 -3.69 -16.40
CA ALA A 192 -5.39 -3.96 -15.72
C ALA A 192 -5.60 -2.94 -14.59
N VAL A 193 -6.81 -2.37 -14.52
CA VAL A 193 -7.16 -1.31 -13.57
C VAL A 193 -8.34 -1.77 -12.73
N TYR A 194 -8.22 -1.66 -11.42
CA TYR A 194 -9.32 -1.98 -10.50
C TYR A 194 -10.30 -0.81 -10.38
N PRO A 195 -11.55 -1.09 -9.99
CA PRO A 195 -12.46 -0.03 -9.57
C PRO A 195 -11.84 0.77 -8.42
N PRO A 196 -12.04 2.11 -8.38
CA PRO A 196 -11.58 2.93 -7.27
C PRO A 196 -12.25 2.51 -5.95
N VAL A 197 -11.50 2.59 -4.87
CA VAL A 197 -11.99 2.38 -3.50
C VAL A 197 -12.01 3.69 -2.74
N GLU A 198 -12.98 3.87 -1.84
CA GLU A 198 -13.08 5.00 -0.92
C GLU A 198 -12.49 4.60 0.44
N MET A 199 -11.51 5.35 0.94
CA MET A 199 -10.84 5.08 2.21
C MET A 199 -11.33 6.03 3.30
N VAL A 200 -11.63 5.48 4.46
CA VAL A 200 -12.00 6.25 5.67
C VAL A 200 -10.94 6.01 6.74
N PHE A 201 -10.40 7.09 7.27
CA PHE A 201 -9.28 7.04 8.22
C PHE A 201 -9.75 7.21 9.67
N ASP A 202 -9.14 6.45 10.57
CA ASP A 202 -9.27 6.67 12.02
C ASP A 202 -8.39 7.88 12.42
N PRO A 203 -8.98 8.96 12.92
CA PRO A 203 -8.22 10.18 13.26
C PRO A 203 -7.23 9.99 14.41
N ARG A 204 -7.38 8.94 15.24
CA ARG A 204 -6.48 8.65 16.36
C ARG A 204 -5.13 8.11 15.92
N TYR A 205 -5.14 7.31 14.84
CA TYR A 205 -3.95 6.60 14.37
C TYR A 205 -3.49 7.06 12.99
N ASN A 206 -4.32 7.86 12.30
CA ASN A 206 -4.13 8.21 10.88
C ASN A 206 -3.90 6.96 10.00
N LEU A 207 -4.65 5.92 10.28
CA LEU A 207 -4.68 4.65 9.54
C LEU A 207 -6.05 4.46 8.92
N VAL A 208 -6.10 3.79 7.77
CA VAL A 208 -7.39 3.37 7.20
C VAL A 208 -8.12 2.51 8.23
N ASP A 209 -9.28 2.97 8.68
CA ASP A 209 -10.20 2.25 9.55
C ASP A 209 -10.96 1.22 8.72
N TYR A 210 -11.61 1.68 7.66
CA TYR A 210 -12.27 0.84 6.66
C TYR A 210 -12.22 1.48 5.28
N LEU A 211 -12.51 0.70 4.27
CA LEU A 211 -12.67 1.17 2.90
C LEU A 211 -13.85 0.49 2.23
N PHE A 212 -14.40 1.15 1.21
CA PHE A 212 -15.46 0.63 0.35
C PHE A 212 -14.97 0.37 -1.06
N SER A 213 -15.45 -0.69 -1.68
CA SER A 213 -15.27 -1.00 -3.09
C SER A 213 -16.60 -1.41 -3.72
N PRO A 214 -16.98 -0.83 -4.87
CA PRO A 214 -16.40 0.37 -5.47
C PRO A 214 -16.71 1.64 -4.66
N ALA A 215 -15.90 2.68 -4.83
CA ALA A 215 -16.13 4.01 -4.25
C ALA A 215 -17.43 4.62 -4.78
N GLU A 216 -18.13 5.41 -3.95
CA GLU A 216 -19.29 6.19 -4.37
C GLU A 216 -18.84 7.46 -5.11
N LEU A 217 -18.61 7.34 -6.41
CA LEU A 217 -18.15 8.37 -7.32
C LEU A 217 -19.08 8.49 -8.53
N THR A 218 -19.07 9.64 -9.21
CA THR A 218 -19.70 9.77 -10.52
C THR A 218 -18.92 8.96 -11.57
N GLU A 219 -19.58 8.60 -12.68
CA GLU A 219 -18.91 7.87 -13.77
C GLU A 219 -17.69 8.62 -14.31
N GLU A 220 -17.78 9.94 -14.43
CA GLU A 220 -16.64 10.79 -14.83
C GLU A 220 -15.48 10.71 -13.85
N GLN A 221 -15.75 10.75 -12.54
CA GLN A 221 -14.71 10.62 -11.50
C GLN A 221 -14.08 9.22 -11.48
N ILE A 222 -14.87 8.17 -11.73
CA ILE A 222 -14.35 6.80 -11.86
C ILE A 222 -13.37 6.73 -13.04
N LEU A 223 -13.80 7.15 -14.22
CA LEU A 223 -12.97 7.11 -15.42
C LEU A 223 -11.70 7.97 -15.27
N LEU A 224 -11.82 9.18 -14.71
CA LEU A 224 -10.69 10.08 -14.50
C LEU A 224 -9.68 9.49 -13.49
N SER A 225 -10.14 8.96 -12.37
CA SER A 225 -9.24 8.37 -11.37
C SER A 225 -8.49 7.15 -11.91
N GLN A 226 -9.17 6.31 -12.69
CA GLN A 226 -8.56 5.17 -13.37
C GLN A 226 -7.53 5.61 -14.42
N GLN A 227 -7.86 6.64 -15.22
CA GLN A 227 -6.94 7.18 -16.22
C GLN A 227 -5.68 7.75 -15.57
N ILE A 228 -5.83 8.55 -14.48
CA ILE A 228 -4.69 9.08 -13.73
C ILE A 228 -3.79 7.94 -13.20
N ALA A 229 -4.37 6.86 -12.68
CA ALA A 229 -3.59 5.71 -12.21
C ALA A 229 -2.81 5.03 -13.34
N VAL A 230 -3.42 4.89 -14.53
CA VAL A 230 -2.76 4.37 -15.74
C VAL A 230 -1.62 5.29 -16.19
N ASP A 231 -1.83 6.59 -16.16
CA ASP A 231 -0.83 7.58 -16.56
C ASP A 231 0.38 7.55 -15.62
N VAL A 232 0.16 7.45 -14.29
CA VAL A 232 1.23 7.24 -13.30
C VAL A 232 2.05 6.00 -13.62
N MET A 233 1.38 4.86 -13.82
CA MET A 233 2.05 3.59 -14.09
C MET A 233 2.82 3.61 -15.41
N ASN A 234 2.24 4.18 -16.47
CA ASN A 234 2.91 4.29 -17.77
C ASN A 234 4.13 5.20 -17.70
N ALA A 235 4.03 6.31 -16.98
CA ALA A 235 5.15 7.23 -16.78
C ALA A 235 6.29 6.58 -15.96
N LEU A 236 5.99 5.71 -14.97
CA LEU A 236 6.99 4.95 -14.21
C LEU A 236 7.70 3.90 -15.07
N ASP A 237 7.17 3.54 -16.24
CA ASP A 237 7.70 2.56 -17.18
C ASP A 237 8.17 1.27 -16.50
N SER A 238 7.35 0.70 -15.65
CA SER A 238 7.69 -0.50 -14.88
C SER A 238 6.55 -1.51 -14.89
N PRO A 239 6.81 -2.78 -15.21
CA PRO A 239 5.91 -3.86 -14.83
C PRO A 239 5.77 -3.88 -13.30
N GLY A 240 4.61 -4.29 -12.82
CA GLY A 240 4.35 -4.35 -11.39
C GLY A 240 2.88 -4.18 -11.08
N ILE A 241 2.59 -4.08 -9.78
CA ILE A 241 1.32 -3.63 -9.25
C ILE A 241 1.56 -2.36 -8.45
N PHE A 242 0.70 -1.37 -8.65
CA PHE A 242 0.81 -0.06 -8.01
C PHE A 242 -0.54 0.33 -7.40
N ALA A 243 -0.48 0.97 -6.25
CA ALA A 243 -1.63 1.65 -5.67
C ALA A 243 -1.41 3.15 -5.79
N VAL A 244 -2.33 3.85 -6.43
CA VAL A 244 -2.30 5.31 -6.56
C VAL A 244 -3.35 5.88 -5.64
N GLU A 245 -2.89 6.52 -4.56
CA GLU A 245 -3.76 7.22 -3.61
C GLU A 245 -4.02 8.65 -4.10
N MET A 246 -5.28 9.07 -4.02
CA MET A 246 -5.73 10.35 -4.56
C MET A 246 -6.70 11.02 -3.60
N PHE A 247 -6.71 12.34 -3.64
CA PHE A 247 -7.74 13.17 -3.02
C PHE A 247 -8.76 13.59 -4.07
N LEU A 248 -10.03 13.34 -3.81
CA LEU A 248 -11.14 14.04 -4.44
C LEU A 248 -11.41 15.28 -3.58
N ASP A 249 -11.23 16.48 -4.14
CA ASP A 249 -11.52 17.70 -3.42
C ASP A 249 -13.03 18.08 -3.54
N LYS A 250 -13.48 19.05 -2.72
CA LYS A 250 -14.87 19.53 -2.74
C LYS A 250 -15.28 20.25 -4.03
N HIS A 251 -14.34 20.53 -4.92
CA HIS A 251 -14.59 21.11 -6.24
C HIS A 251 -14.69 20.03 -7.33
N GLY A 252 -14.50 18.75 -6.98
CA GLY A 252 -14.55 17.62 -7.89
C GLY A 252 -13.22 17.32 -8.59
N ASN A 253 -12.12 17.99 -8.22
CA ASN A 253 -10.79 17.69 -8.78
C ASN A 253 -10.20 16.44 -8.11
N ILE A 254 -9.50 15.63 -8.90
CA ILE A 254 -8.77 14.45 -8.43
C ILE A 254 -7.27 14.75 -8.47
N LEU A 255 -6.61 14.63 -7.32
CA LEU A 255 -5.20 14.97 -7.13
C LEU A 255 -4.45 13.77 -6.55
N VAL A 256 -3.37 13.34 -7.20
CA VAL A 256 -2.53 12.26 -6.67
C VAL A 256 -1.83 12.70 -5.39
N ASN A 257 -2.04 11.94 -4.33
CA ASN A 257 -1.34 12.08 -3.07
C ASN A 257 0.01 11.38 -3.11
N GLU A 258 -0.01 10.04 -3.24
CA GLU A 258 1.20 9.21 -3.35
C GLU A 258 0.93 7.91 -4.12
N THR A 259 2.02 7.24 -4.51
CA THR A 259 1.98 5.94 -5.18
C THR A 259 2.76 4.92 -4.36
N ALA A 260 2.17 3.74 -4.14
CA ALA A 260 2.86 2.58 -3.57
C ALA A 260 3.19 1.59 -4.70
N PRO A 261 4.43 1.05 -4.75
CA PRO A 261 4.91 0.23 -5.87
C PRO A 261 4.74 -1.27 -5.60
N ARG A 262 3.65 -1.67 -4.98
CA ARG A 262 3.36 -3.03 -4.49
C ARG A 262 1.89 -3.21 -4.19
N ALA A 263 1.48 -4.44 -3.86
CA ALA A 263 0.19 -4.68 -3.24
C ALA A 263 -0.02 -3.75 -2.03
N HIS A 264 -1.23 -3.24 -1.87
CA HIS A 264 -1.53 -2.20 -0.89
C HIS A 264 -2.75 -2.55 -0.03
N ASN A 265 -2.85 -1.92 1.15
CA ASN A 265 -3.98 -2.10 2.05
C ASN A 265 -5.32 -1.78 1.37
N SER A 266 -5.33 -0.78 0.49
CA SER A 266 -6.53 -0.39 -0.27
C SER A 266 -7.00 -1.45 -1.28
N GLY A 267 -6.20 -2.48 -1.55
CA GLY A 267 -6.56 -3.59 -2.44
C GLY A 267 -6.89 -4.91 -1.72
N HIS A 268 -6.89 -4.96 -0.37
CA HIS A 268 -7.12 -6.23 0.35
C HIS A 268 -8.52 -6.78 0.12
N GLN A 269 -9.55 -5.92 0.02
CA GLN A 269 -10.92 -6.32 -0.28
C GLN A 269 -11.04 -7.09 -1.60
N SER A 270 -10.05 -6.93 -2.52
CA SER A 270 -10.08 -7.61 -3.81
C SER A 270 -9.94 -9.14 -3.72
N ILE A 271 -9.53 -9.67 -2.55
CA ILE A 271 -9.42 -11.12 -2.35
C ILE A 271 -10.79 -11.78 -2.53
N GLU A 272 -11.84 -11.20 -1.97
CA GLU A 272 -13.22 -11.69 -2.08
C GLU A 272 -14.11 -10.82 -2.95
N GLY A 273 -13.79 -9.52 -3.05
CA GLY A 273 -14.64 -8.53 -3.71
C GLY A 273 -14.45 -8.43 -5.23
N ASN A 274 -13.34 -8.94 -5.79
CA ASN A 274 -13.04 -8.87 -7.22
C ASN A 274 -12.80 -10.27 -7.81
N ARG A 275 -12.96 -10.40 -9.14
CA ARG A 275 -12.70 -11.68 -9.83
C ARG A 275 -11.26 -12.13 -9.74
N SER A 276 -10.31 -11.21 -9.84
CA SER A 276 -8.89 -11.45 -9.54
C SER A 276 -8.44 -10.52 -8.43
N SER A 277 -7.84 -11.07 -7.39
CA SER A 277 -7.28 -10.26 -6.30
C SER A 277 -6.02 -9.53 -6.74
N GLN A 278 -5.65 -8.45 -6.03
CA GLN A 278 -4.36 -7.78 -6.26
C GLN A 278 -3.16 -8.72 -6.14
N TYR A 279 -3.25 -9.75 -5.30
CA TYR A 279 -2.16 -10.73 -5.10
C TYR A 279 -2.09 -11.74 -6.23
N GLU A 280 -3.23 -12.21 -6.73
CA GLU A 280 -3.28 -13.02 -7.94
C GLU A 280 -2.74 -12.23 -9.14
N MET A 281 -3.16 -10.97 -9.26
CA MET A 281 -2.67 -10.07 -10.31
C MET A 281 -1.15 -9.90 -10.25
N GLN A 282 -0.59 -9.70 -9.04
CA GLN A 282 0.85 -9.62 -8.85
C GLN A 282 1.56 -10.92 -9.25
N MET A 283 0.99 -12.08 -8.93
CA MET A 283 1.53 -13.37 -9.36
C MET A 283 1.52 -13.52 -10.88
N ARG A 284 0.49 -13.02 -11.57
CA ARG A 284 0.42 -12.99 -13.05
C ARG A 284 1.49 -12.08 -13.64
N VAL A 285 1.68 -10.88 -13.06
CA VAL A 285 2.75 -9.95 -13.48
C VAL A 285 4.14 -10.59 -13.33
N LEU A 286 4.43 -11.22 -12.18
CA LEU A 286 5.73 -11.84 -11.90
C LEU A 286 6.06 -12.98 -12.88
N GLN A 287 5.05 -13.66 -13.39
CA GLN A 287 5.18 -14.75 -14.35
C GLN A 287 5.00 -14.30 -15.81
N ASN A 288 4.74 -13.02 -16.04
CA ASN A 288 4.37 -12.46 -17.35
C ASN A 288 3.20 -13.20 -18.01
N LEU A 289 2.20 -13.59 -17.21
CA LEU A 289 0.95 -14.18 -17.68
C LEU A 289 -0.03 -13.09 -18.13
N PRO A 290 -1.06 -13.43 -18.93
CA PRO A 290 -2.19 -12.53 -19.19
C PRO A 290 -2.80 -12.04 -17.88
N LEU A 291 -3.13 -10.75 -17.80
CA LEU A 291 -3.70 -10.17 -16.61
C LEU A 291 -5.13 -10.67 -16.36
N GLY A 292 -5.55 -10.68 -15.11
CA GLY A 292 -6.86 -11.15 -14.71
C GLY A 292 -7.95 -10.09 -14.82
N ASP A 293 -9.20 -10.52 -14.71
CA ASP A 293 -10.37 -9.65 -14.67
C ASP A 293 -10.44 -8.91 -13.31
N THR A 294 -10.40 -7.58 -13.34
CA THR A 294 -10.42 -6.71 -12.14
C THR A 294 -11.83 -6.33 -11.70
N SER A 295 -12.88 -6.78 -12.40
CA SER A 295 -14.25 -6.40 -12.08
C SER A 295 -14.67 -6.86 -10.68
N SER A 296 -15.51 -6.03 -10.02
CA SER A 296 -16.10 -6.38 -8.74
C SER A 296 -17.10 -7.53 -8.90
N ILE A 297 -17.04 -8.49 -7.99
CA ILE A 297 -18.05 -9.55 -7.87
C ILE A 297 -19.28 -8.98 -7.15
N ARG A 298 -19.04 -8.22 -6.09
CA ARG A 298 -20.07 -7.65 -5.23
C ARG A 298 -19.49 -6.45 -4.46
N PRO A 299 -20.31 -5.46 -4.07
CA PRO A 299 -19.85 -4.42 -3.18
C PRO A 299 -19.23 -5.00 -1.91
N SER A 300 -18.11 -4.41 -1.48
CA SER A 300 -17.34 -4.90 -0.35
C SER A 300 -16.87 -3.77 0.56
N LEU A 301 -16.66 -4.10 1.84
CA LEU A 301 -16.00 -3.26 2.81
C LEU A 301 -14.82 -4.03 3.40
N MET A 302 -13.65 -3.42 3.46
CA MET A 302 -12.52 -3.97 4.21
C MET A 302 -12.33 -3.17 5.51
N LEU A 303 -12.25 -3.89 6.61
CA LEU A 303 -12.01 -3.36 7.95
C LEU A 303 -10.62 -3.82 8.43
N ASN A 304 -9.76 -2.87 8.84
CA ASN A 304 -8.47 -3.25 9.44
C ASN A 304 -8.66 -3.76 10.88
N LEU A 305 -7.99 -4.86 11.21
CA LEU A 305 -7.84 -5.36 12.57
C LEU A 305 -6.52 -4.83 13.14
N ILE A 306 -6.62 -3.89 14.07
CA ILE A 306 -5.47 -3.27 14.72
C ILE A 306 -5.42 -3.62 16.19
N GLY A 307 -4.20 -3.66 16.76
CA GLY A 307 -4.01 -3.86 18.20
C GLY A 307 -4.74 -2.77 19.00
N GLU A 308 -5.53 -3.21 19.97
CA GLU A 308 -6.32 -2.33 20.85
C GLU A 308 -5.40 -1.43 21.70
N PRO A 309 -5.87 -0.23 22.10
CA PRO A 309 -5.16 0.61 23.06
C PRO A 309 -4.86 -0.15 24.36
N ASN A 310 -3.68 0.10 24.95
CA ASN A 310 -3.23 -0.48 26.22
C ASN A 310 -2.88 -1.98 26.19
N TYR A 311 -2.90 -2.64 25.04
CA TYR A 311 -2.49 -4.03 24.92
C TYR A 311 -1.16 -4.14 24.14
N SER A 312 -0.19 -4.85 24.72
CA SER A 312 1.10 -5.16 24.10
C SER A 312 1.60 -6.51 24.60
N GLY A 313 1.98 -7.40 23.68
CA GLY A 313 2.44 -8.75 23.99
C GLY A 313 1.88 -9.79 23.04
N VAL A 314 1.84 -11.05 23.48
CA VAL A 314 1.35 -12.18 22.68
C VAL A 314 -0.11 -11.95 22.29
N VAL A 315 -0.37 -12.00 20.98
CA VAL A 315 -1.68 -11.66 20.43
C VAL A 315 -2.76 -12.68 20.79
N LYS A 316 -3.96 -12.15 21.08
CA LYS A 316 -5.22 -12.90 21.18
C LYS A 316 -6.28 -12.17 20.35
N TYR A 317 -7.20 -12.93 19.78
CA TYR A 317 -8.33 -12.44 18.99
C TYR A 317 -9.62 -12.80 19.72
N GLU A 318 -10.12 -11.88 20.56
CA GLU A 318 -11.40 -12.07 21.25
C GLU A 318 -12.57 -11.90 20.29
N GLY A 319 -13.57 -12.78 20.34
CA GLY A 319 -14.77 -12.74 19.50
C GLY A 319 -14.57 -13.25 18.06
N LEU A 320 -13.40 -13.82 17.73
CA LEU A 320 -13.10 -14.33 16.38
C LEU A 320 -14.12 -15.38 15.94
N GLU A 321 -14.41 -16.37 16.77
CA GLU A 321 -15.36 -17.45 16.46
C GLU A 321 -16.79 -16.94 16.17
N GLU A 322 -17.19 -15.83 16.77
CA GLU A 322 -18.50 -15.23 16.52
C GLU A 322 -18.55 -14.53 15.17
N VAL A 323 -17.46 -13.88 14.80
CA VAL A 323 -17.36 -13.16 13.52
C VAL A 323 -17.22 -14.13 12.36
N GLU A 324 -16.47 -15.23 12.51
CA GLU A 324 -16.35 -16.27 11.48
C GLU A 324 -17.68 -17.00 11.16
N LYS A 325 -18.67 -16.93 12.06
CA LYS A 325 -20.03 -17.43 11.79
C LYS A 325 -20.89 -16.48 10.98
N MET A 326 -20.46 -15.24 10.80
CA MET A 326 -21.23 -14.24 10.05
C MET A 326 -21.15 -14.53 8.54
N LYS A 327 -22.31 -14.46 7.89
CA LYS A 327 -22.39 -14.69 6.44
C LYS A 327 -21.75 -13.56 5.65
N ASP A 328 -21.02 -13.91 4.58
CA ASP A 328 -20.32 -12.97 3.69
C ASP A 328 -19.25 -12.12 4.43
N VAL A 329 -18.63 -12.68 5.46
CA VAL A 329 -17.57 -12.09 6.28
C VAL A 329 -16.35 -13.01 6.24
N PHE A 330 -15.18 -12.44 5.88
CA PHE A 330 -13.94 -13.17 5.69
C PHE A 330 -12.83 -12.55 6.53
N VAL A 331 -12.27 -13.33 7.47
CA VAL A 331 -11.24 -12.85 8.39
C VAL A 331 -9.86 -13.30 7.93
N HIS A 332 -8.95 -12.34 7.78
CA HIS A 332 -7.56 -12.57 7.40
C HIS A 332 -6.63 -12.20 8.55
N ILE A 333 -6.06 -13.21 9.21
CA ILE A 333 -5.07 -13.04 10.28
C ILE A 333 -3.66 -13.05 9.66
N TYR A 334 -2.85 -12.02 9.99
CA TYR A 334 -1.52 -11.87 9.37
C TYR A 334 -0.44 -12.78 9.96
N GLY A 335 -0.70 -13.44 11.09
CA GLY A 335 0.24 -14.40 11.69
C GLY A 335 1.40 -13.74 12.46
N LYS A 336 1.26 -12.48 12.88
CA LYS A 336 2.18 -11.81 13.79
C LYS A 336 1.99 -12.35 15.20
N GLU A 337 3.07 -12.67 15.90
CA GLU A 337 3.03 -13.29 17.23
C GLU A 337 2.67 -12.31 18.36
N GLU A 338 3.03 -11.04 18.17
CA GLU A 338 2.78 -10.00 19.16
C GLU A 338 1.97 -8.85 18.59
N THR A 339 1.13 -8.25 19.43
CA THR A 339 0.38 -7.03 19.14
C THR A 339 0.94 -5.83 19.93
N LYS A 340 0.58 -4.64 19.50
CA LYS A 340 0.76 -3.36 20.19
C LYS A 340 -0.28 -2.37 19.66
N PRO A 341 -0.57 -1.27 20.37
CA PRO A 341 -1.55 -0.27 19.93
C PRO A 341 -1.33 0.17 18.48
N GLY A 342 -2.39 0.09 17.67
CA GLY A 342 -2.38 0.49 16.25
C GLY A 342 -1.62 -0.45 15.30
N ARG A 343 -1.03 -1.56 15.77
CA ARG A 343 -0.37 -2.52 14.86
C ARG A 343 -1.40 -3.27 14.04
N LYS A 344 -1.27 -3.24 12.69
CA LYS A 344 -2.12 -4.03 11.79
C LYS A 344 -1.86 -5.51 12.00
N MET A 345 -2.86 -6.25 12.48
CA MET A 345 -2.78 -7.66 12.86
C MET A 345 -3.60 -8.56 11.93
N GLY A 346 -4.50 -7.98 11.16
CA GLY A 346 -5.37 -8.64 10.21
C GLY A 346 -6.25 -7.64 9.47
N HIS A 347 -7.17 -8.16 8.69
CA HIS A 347 -8.30 -7.41 8.14
C HIS A 347 -9.52 -8.32 8.02
N VAL A 348 -10.69 -7.72 7.88
CA VAL A 348 -11.93 -8.43 7.58
C VAL A 348 -12.49 -7.86 6.30
N THR A 349 -12.77 -8.72 5.31
CA THR A 349 -13.55 -8.36 4.13
C THR A 349 -15.01 -8.73 4.37
N ILE A 350 -15.91 -7.82 4.05
CA ILE A 350 -17.36 -7.99 4.17
C ILE A 350 -17.97 -7.78 2.79
N LEU A 351 -18.78 -8.72 2.32
CA LEU A 351 -19.57 -8.55 1.09
C LEU A 351 -21.02 -8.23 1.44
N GLY A 352 -21.64 -7.35 0.68
CA GLY A 352 -23.02 -6.93 0.88
C GLY A 352 -23.62 -6.28 -0.36
N ASP A 353 -24.90 -5.97 -0.31
CA ASP A 353 -25.62 -5.40 -1.47
C ASP A 353 -25.78 -3.87 -1.37
N SER A 354 -25.50 -3.30 -0.19
CA SER A 354 -25.56 -1.86 0.04
C SER A 354 -24.50 -1.38 1.05
N LYS A 355 -24.11 -0.10 0.95
CA LYS A 355 -23.20 0.55 1.91
C LYS A 355 -23.75 0.49 3.34
N ALA A 356 -25.06 0.66 3.51
CA ALA A 356 -25.72 0.62 4.83
C ALA A 356 -25.55 -0.77 5.48
N GLU A 357 -25.79 -1.84 4.74
CA GLU A 357 -25.57 -3.22 5.21
C GLU A 357 -24.10 -3.47 5.58
N LEU A 358 -23.19 -3.03 4.73
CA LEU A 358 -21.75 -3.19 4.97
C LEU A 358 -21.30 -2.46 6.23
N LEU A 359 -21.78 -1.24 6.47
CA LEU A 359 -21.49 -0.47 7.69
C LEU A 359 -22.09 -1.12 8.95
N GLU A 360 -23.33 -1.59 8.91
CA GLU A 360 -23.96 -2.29 10.02
C GLU A 360 -23.15 -3.54 10.44
N LYS A 361 -22.75 -4.36 9.45
CA LYS A 361 -21.88 -5.53 9.69
C LYS A 361 -20.52 -5.10 10.26
N ALA A 362 -19.90 -4.06 9.70
CA ALA A 362 -18.61 -3.56 10.18
C ALA A 362 -18.68 -3.10 11.64
N ASP A 363 -19.73 -2.36 12.02
CA ASP A 363 -19.96 -1.92 13.40
C ASP A 363 -20.18 -3.10 14.35
N ALA A 364 -20.91 -4.12 13.92
CA ALA A 364 -21.11 -5.35 14.70
C ALA A 364 -19.78 -6.09 14.91
N ILE A 365 -18.94 -6.17 13.87
CA ILE A 365 -17.63 -6.81 13.95
C ILE A 365 -16.69 -6.01 14.88
N LYS A 366 -16.62 -4.69 14.74
CA LYS A 366 -15.81 -3.82 15.62
C LYS A 366 -16.16 -3.96 17.09
N LYS A 367 -17.43 -4.21 17.41
CA LYS A 367 -17.86 -4.43 18.80
C LYS A 367 -17.43 -5.80 19.34
N LYS A 368 -17.40 -6.82 18.51
CA LYS A 368 -17.14 -8.22 18.89
C LYS A 368 -15.67 -8.59 18.80
N LEU A 369 -15.02 -8.34 17.67
CA LEU A 369 -13.66 -8.77 17.39
C LEU A 369 -12.64 -7.73 17.87
N LYS A 370 -11.85 -8.15 18.87
CA LYS A 370 -10.81 -7.32 19.49
C LYS A 370 -9.46 -8.01 19.40
N VAL A 371 -8.43 -7.21 19.09
CA VAL A 371 -7.04 -7.67 19.07
C VAL A 371 -6.35 -7.23 20.36
N VAL A 372 -6.18 -8.15 21.27
CA VAL A 372 -5.65 -7.93 22.63
C VAL A 372 -4.40 -8.78 22.89
N SER A 373 -3.84 -8.73 24.12
CA SER A 373 -2.68 -9.54 24.51
C SER A 373 -2.94 -10.29 25.81
#